data_fcb72211c5423ef3c0d0809ac4eb5170
#
_entry.id   fcb72211c5423ef3c0d0809ac4eb5170
#
_cell.length_a   1.000
_cell.length_b   1.000
_cell.length_c   1.000
_cell.angle_alpha   90.00
_cell.angle_beta   90.00
_cell.angle_gamma   90.00
#
_symmetry.space_group_name_H-M   'P 1'
#
loop_
_entity.id
_entity.type
_entity.pdbx_description
1 polymer ?
#
loop_
_entity_poly.entity_id
_entity_poly.type
_entity_poly.pdbx_seq_one_letter_code
_entity_poly.pdbx_strand_id
1 'polypeptide(L)'
;IKHAQNKIVAAICAAPAVVLGPAGLLVGKKATCYPGCESYYPDLEFSKEGVVVDSNIVTAKSAAYAWPLGFKLVELLEGSETANKVKSSIYYQA
;
A
#
# COMPACT_ATOMS: atom_id res chain seq x y z
N ILE A 1 -17.89 -0.75 -2.83
CA ILE A 1 -17.21 0.43 -3.37
C ILE A 1 -16.72 0.10 -4.77
N LYS A 2 -17.14 0.88 -5.71
CA LYS A 2 -17.00 0.60 -7.13
C LYS A 2 -15.54 0.45 -7.58
N HIS A 3 -14.70 1.36 -7.17
CA HIS A 3 -13.30 1.35 -7.58
C HIS A 3 -12.48 0.26 -6.90
N ALA A 4 -12.97 -0.32 -5.82
CA ALA A 4 -12.29 -1.44 -5.18
C ALA A 4 -12.46 -2.75 -5.96
N GLN A 5 -13.37 -2.81 -6.93
CA GLN A 5 -13.62 -4.02 -7.70
C GLN A 5 -12.61 -4.23 -8.83
N ASN A 6 -12.25 -3.17 -9.55
CA ASN A 6 -11.39 -3.27 -10.73
C ASN A 6 -10.22 -2.31 -10.72
N LYS A 7 -10.06 -1.51 -9.67
CA LYS A 7 -9.03 -0.49 -9.60
C LYS A 7 -8.19 -0.68 -8.35
N ILE A 8 -6.97 -0.18 -8.41
CA ILE A 8 -6.06 -0.26 -7.28
C ILE A 8 -6.51 0.73 -6.20
N VAL A 9 -6.55 0.24 -4.97
CA VAL A 9 -6.78 1.05 -3.79
C VAL A 9 -5.49 1.07 -3.00
N ALA A 10 -4.95 2.25 -2.73
CA ALA A 10 -3.69 2.41 -2.03
C ALA A 10 -3.85 3.28 -0.81
N ALA A 11 -3.14 2.95 0.25
CA ALA A 11 -3.14 3.73 1.48
C ALA A 11 -1.79 3.64 2.17
N ILE A 12 -1.44 4.66 2.91
CA ILE A 12 -0.13 4.77 3.55
C ILE A 12 -0.29 5.24 4.99
N CYS A 13 0.67 4.87 5.83
CA CYS A 13 0.79 5.34 7.21
C CYS A 13 -0.37 4.84 8.08
N ALA A 14 -1.18 5.73 8.62
CA ALA A 14 -2.32 5.37 9.46
C ALA A 14 -3.55 4.96 8.65
N ALA A 15 -3.65 5.39 7.40
CA ALA A 15 -4.85 5.22 6.59
C ALA A 15 -5.30 3.75 6.43
N PRO A 16 -4.41 2.76 6.26
CA PRO A 16 -4.87 1.37 6.19
C PRO A 16 -5.71 0.97 7.40
N ALA A 17 -5.28 1.32 8.60
CA ALA A 17 -6.00 0.95 9.81
C ALA A 17 -7.21 1.84 10.07
N VAL A 18 -7.07 3.15 9.84
CA VAL A 18 -8.09 4.13 10.21
C VAL A 18 -9.20 4.24 9.16
N VAL A 19 -8.86 4.05 7.89
CA VAL A 19 -9.80 4.24 6.79
C VAL A 19 -10.19 2.93 6.13
N LEU A 20 -9.22 2.16 5.64
CA LEU A 20 -9.51 0.95 4.86
C LEU A 20 -10.11 -0.15 5.72
N GLY A 21 -9.63 -0.31 6.95
CA GLY A 21 -10.15 -1.30 7.86
C GLY A 21 -11.65 -1.09 8.12
N PRO A 22 -12.03 0.06 8.70
CA PRO A 22 -13.44 0.34 8.98
C PRO A 22 -14.33 0.33 7.75
N ALA A 23 -13.79 0.66 6.57
CA ALA A 23 -14.56 0.59 5.33
C ALA A 23 -14.78 -0.84 4.83
N GLY A 24 -14.21 -1.84 5.47
CA GLY A 24 -14.39 -3.23 5.09
C GLY A 24 -13.50 -3.69 3.94
N LEU A 25 -12.54 -2.88 3.52
CA LEU A 25 -11.71 -3.18 2.37
C LEU A 25 -10.56 -4.15 2.68
N LEU A 26 -10.26 -4.36 3.96
CA LEU A 26 -9.15 -5.22 4.38
C LEU A 26 -9.58 -6.62 4.81
N VAL A 27 -10.86 -6.95 4.73
CA VAL A 27 -11.34 -8.28 5.13
C VAL A 27 -10.68 -9.36 4.27
N GLY A 28 -9.98 -10.28 4.93
CA GLY A 28 -9.28 -11.35 4.24
C GLY A 28 -8.04 -10.91 3.47
N LYS A 29 -7.58 -9.69 3.67
CA LYS A 29 -6.42 -9.13 2.96
C LYS A 29 -5.22 -9.01 3.86
N LYS A 30 -4.03 -9.03 3.24
CA LYS A 30 -2.79 -8.66 3.92
C LYS A 30 -2.58 -7.16 3.77
N ALA A 31 -2.11 -6.51 4.82
CA ALA A 31 -1.88 -5.07 4.80
C ALA A 31 -0.86 -4.68 5.84
N THR A 32 -0.30 -3.49 5.69
CA THR A 32 0.57 -2.89 6.69
C THR A 32 0.02 -1.51 7.06
N CYS A 33 0.49 -0.96 8.16
CA CYS A 33 0.12 0.39 8.59
C CYS A 33 1.24 0.98 9.45
N TYR A 34 1.08 2.23 9.84
CA TYR A 34 2.06 2.88 10.71
C TYR A 34 2.12 2.17 12.06
N PRO A 35 3.32 1.89 12.59
CA PRO A 35 3.45 1.22 13.89
C PRO A 35 2.71 1.99 14.98
N GLY A 36 1.89 1.27 15.73
CA GLY A 36 1.03 1.87 16.76
C GLY A 36 -0.38 2.14 16.30
N CYS A 37 -0.65 2.13 15.00
CA CYS A 37 -2.00 2.35 14.48
C CYS A 37 -2.81 1.08 14.36
N GLU A 38 -2.24 -0.07 14.62
CA GLU A 38 -2.93 -1.37 14.52
C GLU A 38 -4.18 -1.42 15.40
N SER A 39 -4.15 -0.72 16.51
CA SER A 39 -5.27 -0.72 17.45
C SER A 39 -6.53 -0.06 16.89
N TYR A 40 -6.42 0.72 15.82
CA TYR A 40 -7.59 1.30 15.16
C TYR A 40 -8.39 0.28 14.37
N TYR A 41 -7.78 -0.87 14.06
CA TYR A 41 -8.48 -1.95 13.38
C TYR A 41 -7.95 -3.29 13.92
N PRO A 42 -8.38 -3.69 15.12
CA PRO A 42 -7.83 -4.87 15.79
C PRO A 42 -8.21 -6.21 15.15
N ASP A 43 -9.14 -6.21 14.20
CA ASP A 43 -9.57 -7.45 13.56
C ASP A 43 -8.55 -7.99 12.55
N LEU A 44 -7.51 -7.23 12.24
CA LEU A 44 -6.47 -7.64 11.30
C LEU A 44 -5.11 -7.62 11.98
N GLU A 45 -4.32 -8.66 11.75
CA GLU A 45 -2.92 -8.67 12.15
C GLU A 45 -2.11 -8.05 11.01
N PHE A 46 -1.67 -6.82 11.22
CA PHE A 46 -0.94 -6.08 10.20
C PHE A 46 0.48 -6.62 10.01
N SER A 47 0.93 -6.66 8.77
CA SER A 47 2.29 -7.00 8.41
C SER A 47 3.27 -5.93 8.90
N LYS A 48 4.51 -6.32 9.14
CA LYS A 48 5.58 -5.39 9.49
C LYS A 48 6.39 -4.96 8.27
N GLU A 49 6.04 -5.44 7.10
CA GLU A 49 6.71 -5.06 5.86
C GLU A 49 6.42 -3.61 5.52
N GLY A 50 7.34 -2.99 4.76
CA GLY A 50 7.20 -1.59 4.38
C GLY A 50 6.08 -1.34 3.38
N VAL A 51 5.92 -2.23 2.40
CA VAL A 51 4.86 -2.16 1.38
C VAL A 51 4.27 -3.55 1.23
N VAL A 52 2.95 -3.63 1.24
CA VAL A 52 2.23 -4.90 1.07
C VAL A 52 1.24 -4.76 -0.08
N VAL A 53 1.26 -5.72 -0.99
CA VAL A 53 0.30 -5.81 -2.09
C VAL A 53 -0.52 -7.07 -1.90
N ASP A 54 -1.82 -6.92 -1.88
CA ASP A 54 -2.74 -8.05 -1.85
C ASP A 54 -3.91 -7.74 -2.77
N SER A 55 -4.00 -8.49 -3.87
CA SER A 55 -5.00 -8.22 -4.91
C SER A 55 -4.87 -6.78 -5.41
N ASN A 56 -5.93 -6.00 -5.30
CA ASN A 56 -5.91 -4.60 -5.71
C ASN A 56 -5.66 -3.63 -4.55
N ILE A 57 -5.30 -4.15 -3.37
CA ILE A 57 -5.04 -3.32 -2.19
C ILE A 57 -3.53 -3.20 -2.00
N VAL A 58 -3.03 -1.97 -1.98
CA VAL A 58 -1.61 -1.69 -1.77
C VAL A 58 -1.49 -0.79 -0.55
N THR A 59 -0.73 -1.23 0.43
CA THR A 59 -0.55 -0.46 1.66
C THR A 59 0.92 -0.23 1.93
N ALA A 60 1.25 0.89 2.54
CA ALA A 60 2.61 1.22 2.93
C ALA A 60 2.64 1.67 4.38
N LYS A 61 3.74 1.36 5.05
CA LYS A 61 3.88 1.49 6.48
C LYS A 61 3.99 2.94 6.96
N SER A 62 4.74 3.77 6.25
CA SER A 62 5.00 5.14 6.68
C SER A 62 5.50 5.97 5.51
N ALA A 63 5.70 7.27 5.76
CA ALA A 63 6.25 8.18 4.76
C ALA A 63 7.62 7.73 4.23
N ALA A 64 8.38 6.99 5.02
CA ALA A 64 9.67 6.44 4.58
C ALA A 64 9.52 5.48 3.39
N TYR A 65 8.34 4.94 3.18
CA TYR A 65 8.04 4.00 2.10
C TYR A 65 7.22 4.63 0.97
N ALA A 66 7.12 5.95 0.94
CA ALA A 66 6.37 6.65 -0.11
C ALA A 66 6.91 6.37 -1.50
N TRP A 67 8.24 6.41 -1.68
CA TRP A 67 8.87 6.11 -2.96
C TRP A 67 8.65 4.66 -3.38
N PRO A 68 8.94 3.66 -2.52
CA PRO A 68 8.62 2.26 -2.85
C PRO A 68 7.14 2.04 -3.18
N LEU A 69 6.24 2.70 -2.46
CA LEU A 69 4.81 2.61 -2.76
C LEU A 69 4.52 3.16 -4.15
N GLY A 70 5.06 4.34 -4.47
CA GLY A 70 4.87 4.95 -5.78
C GLY A 70 5.40 4.08 -6.91
N PHE A 71 6.60 3.51 -6.74
CA PHE A 71 7.17 2.61 -7.74
C PHE A 71 6.34 1.35 -7.90
N LYS A 72 5.79 0.81 -6.80
CA LYS A 72 4.94 -0.35 -6.87
C LYS A 72 3.65 -0.05 -7.63
N LEU A 73 3.08 1.13 -7.43
CA LEU A 73 1.88 1.54 -8.17
C LEU A 73 2.17 1.68 -9.66
N VAL A 74 3.31 2.27 -10.03
CA VAL A 74 3.71 2.37 -11.45
C VAL A 74 3.88 0.97 -12.02
N GLU A 75 4.54 0.07 -11.30
CA GLU A 75 4.75 -1.30 -11.75
C GLU A 75 3.42 -2.02 -12.01
N LEU A 76 2.47 -1.88 -11.09
CA LEU A 76 1.17 -2.53 -11.20
C LEU A 76 0.31 -1.96 -12.34
N LEU A 77 0.46 -0.66 -12.59
CA LEU A 77 -0.35 0.02 -13.61
C LEU A 77 0.29 0.00 -14.99
N GLU A 78 1.63 0.07 -15.07
CA GLU A 78 2.35 0.28 -16.32
C GLU A 78 3.46 -0.74 -16.57
N GLY A 79 3.74 -1.63 -15.62
CA GLY A 79 4.75 -2.67 -15.76
C GLY A 79 6.10 -2.29 -15.16
N SER A 80 6.92 -3.32 -14.92
CA SER A 80 8.23 -3.19 -14.27
C SER A 80 9.20 -2.32 -15.05
N GLU A 81 9.16 -2.39 -16.38
CA GLU A 81 10.07 -1.63 -17.22
C GLU A 81 9.86 -0.13 -17.03
N THR A 82 8.60 0.30 -17.00
CA THR A 82 8.29 1.71 -16.78
C THR A 82 8.68 2.15 -15.37
N ALA A 83 8.43 1.31 -14.35
CA ALA A 83 8.84 1.60 -12.99
C ALA A 83 10.35 1.78 -12.88
N ASN A 84 11.13 0.94 -13.56
CA ASN A 84 12.58 1.05 -13.56
C ASN A 84 13.05 2.32 -14.25
N LYS A 85 12.38 2.74 -15.32
CA LYS A 85 12.68 4.01 -15.98
C LYS A 85 12.44 5.20 -15.07
N VAL A 86 11.36 5.17 -14.30
CA VAL A 86 11.07 6.24 -13.33
C VAL A 86 12.16 6.30 -12.26
N LYS A 87 12.55 5.16 -11.70
CA LYS A 87 13.63 5.10 -10.71
C LYS A 87 14.92 5.68 -11.24
N SER A 88 15.29 5.33 -12.46
CA SER A 88 16.51 5.85 -13.10
C SER A 88 16.42 7.35 -13.31
N SER A 89 15.26 7.84 -13.75
CA SER A 89 15.07 9.25 -14.06
C SER A 89 15.21 10.16 -12.84
N ILE A 90 14.87 9.67 -11.67
CA ILE A 90 14.97 10.45 -10.43
C ILE A 90 16.20 10.08 -9.61
N TYR A 91 17.06 9.22 -10.15
CA TYR A 91 18.27 8.73 -9.46
C TYR A 91 17.97 8.10 -8.10
N TYR A 92 16.85 7.39 -8.00
CA TYR A 92 16.47 6.72 -6.75
C TYR A 92 17.45 5.60 -6.40
N GLN A 93 17.93 5.60 -5.18
CA GLN A 93 18.81 4.57 -4.65
C GLN A 93 18.26 4.15 -3.28
N ALA A 94 17.60 3.00 -3.27
CA ALA A 94 17.01 2.47 -2.05
C ALA A 94 18.06 1.77 -1.19
#